data_682695220338f97813d47ae8de31ff40
#
_entry.id   682695220338f97813d47ae8de31ff40
#
_cell.length_a   1.000
_cell.length_b   1.000
_cell.length_c   1.000
_cell.angle_alpha   90.00
_cell.angle_beta   90.00
_cell.angle_gamma   90.00
#
_symmetry.space_group_name_H-M   'P 1'
#
loop_
_entity.id
_entity.type
_entity.pdbx_description
1 polymer ?
#
loop_
_entity_poly.entity_id
_entity_poly.type
_entity_poly.pdbx_seq_one_letter_code
_entity_poly.pdbx_strand_id
1 'polypeptide(L)'
;FTQKANEKSAPVFLRDFFSFRSNPIDINSVEPVENIVRHFVTGAMSFGAISKEAHEAMALAMNKLGARSNTGEGGEDSARFSAVYHSDSDNEDISLCSKTKQIASGRFGVTTEYLVNAEEIQIKVAQGAKPGEGGQLPGFKVNEVIARTRHSIPGISLISPPPHHDIYSIEDLAQLIFDLKNVNPRATISVKLVAESGVGTIAAGVAKAKADLIVISGAEGGTGASPASSMRYAGIPPEIGLSETQQTLVLNGLRGQVRL
;
A
#
# COMPACT_ATOMS: atom_id res chain seq x y z
N PHE A 1 0.07 27.97 -4.00
CA PHE A 1 0.83 26.76 -4.37
C PHE A 1 0.15 26.00 -5.51
N THR A 2 -1.12 25.62 -5.35
CA THR A 2 -1.89 24.85 -6.35
C THR A 2 -1.94 25.54 -7.70
N GLN A 3 -2.20 26.85 -7.74
CA GLN A 3 -2.21 27.62 -8.97
C GLN A 3 -0.85 27.55 -9.70
N LYS A 4 0.27 27.80 -8.98
CA LYS A 4 1.63 27.72 -9.56
C LYS A 4 2.00 26.28 -9.99
N ALA A 5 1.52 25.26 -9.32
CA ALA A 5 1.76 23.88 -9.70
C ALA A 5 1.02 23.48 -10.98
N ASN A 6 -0.15 24.08 -11.24
CA ASN A 6 -0.97 23.78 -12.40
C ASN A 6 -0.67 24.69 -13.62
N GLU A 7 -0.01 25.83 -13.43
CA GLU A 7 0.36 26.80 -14.48
C GLU A 7 1.73 26.49 -15.11
N LYS A 8 2.07 25.22 -15.31
CA LYS A 8 3.32 24.84 -15.97
C LYS A 8 3.28 25.26 -17.45
N SER A 9 4.29 26.03 -17.86
CA SER A 9 4.42 26.52 -19.25
C SER A 9 4.90 25.44 -20.24
N ALA A 10 5.47 24.32 -19.75
CA ALA A 10 5.92 23.20 -20.55
C ALA A 10 5.90 21.89 -19.71
N PRO A 11 5.65 20.75 -20.34
CA PRO A 11 5.73 19.46 -19.67
C PRO A 11 7.17 19.15 -19.23
N VAL A 12 7.33 18.69 -17.99
CA VAL A 12 8.62 18.33 -17.38
C VAL A 12 8.68 16.84 -17.07
N PHE A 13 7.56 16.26 -16.66
CA PHE A 13 7.43 14.85 -16.31
C PHE A 13 6.53 14.10 -17.28
N LEU A 14 6.66 12.79 -17.37
CA LEU A 14 5.80 11.96 -18.22
C LEU A 14 4.31 12.20 -17.95
N ARG A 15 3.92 12.41 -16.70
CA ARG A 15 2.53 12.71 -16.33
C ARG A 15 2.00 14.00 -16.94
N ASP A 16 2.85 14.97 -17.22
CA ASP A 16 2.46 16.26 -17.80
C ASP A 16 1.98 16.12 -19.28
N PHE A 17 2.26 14.97 -19.91
CA PHE A 17 1.77 14.63 -21.26
C PHE A 17 0.43 13.89 -21.25
N PHE A 18 -0.10 13.53 -20.08
CA PHE A 18 -1.39 12.85 -20.01
C PHE A 18 -2.51 13.86 -20.17
N SER A 19 -3.53 13.47 -20.93
CA SER A 19 -4.76 14.22 -21.06
C SER A 19 -5.96 13.36 -20.68
N PHE A 20 -6.92 13.93 -19.98
CA PHE A 20 -8.18 13.26 -19.69
C PHE A 20 -9.16 13.48 -20.83
N ARG A 21 -9.80 12.42 -21.27
CA ARG A 21 -10.95 12.54 -22.17
C ARG A 21 -12.13 13.06 -21.35
N SER A 22 -12.55 14.29 -21.62
CA SER A 22 -13.70 14.87 -20.95
C SER A 22 -15.00 14.16 -21.36
N ASN A 23 -15.73 13.68 -20.39
CA ASN A 23 -17.07 13.13 -20.57
C ASN A 23 -17.93 13.53 -19.36
N PRO A 24 -18.36 14.81 -19.29
CA PRO A 24 -19.09 15.33 -18.13
C PRO A 24 -20.46 14.62 -18.00
N ILE A 25 -20.83 14.32 -16.78
CA ILE A 25 -22.13 13.76 -16.41
C ILE A 25 -22.82 14.71 -15.42
N ASP A 26 -24.15 14.58 -15.27
CA ASP A 26 -24.90 15.34 -14.27
C ASP A 26 -24.41 14.99 -12.86
N ILE A 27 -24.28 16.02 -12.00
CA ILE A 27 -23.75 15.86 -10.63
C ILE A 27 -24.60 14.89 -9.79
N ASN A 28 -25.90 14.80 -10.04
CA ASN A 28 -26.80 13.89 -9.34
C ASN A 28 -26.61 12.43 -9.77
N SER A 29 -25.89 12.19 -10.88
CA SER A 29 -25.52 10.87 -11.37
C SER A 29 -24.16 10.41 -10.84
N VAL A 30 -23.44 11.28 -10.12
CA VAL A 30 -22.15 10.94 -9.49
C VAL A 30 -22.41 10.13 -8.22
N GLU A 31 -21.59 9.11 -8.00
CA GLU A 31 -21.64 8.31 -6.78
C GLU A 31 -21.46 9.20 -5.54
N PRO A 32 -22.23 9.01 -4.45
CA PRO A 32 -22.09 9.75 -3.21
C PRO A 32 -20.67 9.67 -2.64
N VAL A 33 -20.16 10.79 -2.09
CA VAL A 33 -18.80 10.88 -1.57
C VAL A 33 -18.49 9.82 -0.50
N GLU A 34 -19.47 9.47 0.32
CA GLU A 34 -19.36 8.44 1.36
C GLU A 34 -19.05 7.06 0.78
N ASN A 35 -19.54 6.76 -0.42
CA ASN A 35 -19.22 5.53 -1.12
C ASN A 35 -17.84 5.60 -1.77
N ILE A 36 -17.52 6.71 -2.44
CA ILE A 36 -16.22 6.93 -3.08
C ILE A 36 -15.08 6.80 -2.06
N VAL A 37 -15.23 7.43 -0.89
CA VAL A 37 -14.19 7.43 0.17
C VAL A 37 -13.85 6.02 0.66
N ARG A 38 -14.81 5.09 0.67
CA ARG A 38 -14.58 3.68 1.07
C ARG A 38 -13.57 2.95 0.20
N HIS A 39 -13.32 3.43 -1.03
CA HIS A 39 -12.33 2.88 -1.93
C HIS A 39 -10.92 3.43 -1.69
N PHE A 40 -10.76 4.44 -0.84
CA PHE A 40 -9.49 5.05 -0.55
C PHE A 40 -8.72 4.30 0.55
N VAL A 41 -7.41 4.26 0.37
CA VAL A 41 -6.45 3.75 1.35
C VAL A 41 -5.30 4.74 1.49
N THR A 42 -4.77 4.91 2.69
CA THR A 42 -3.56 5.73 2.87
C THR A 42 -2.36 5.10 2.18
N GLY A 43 -1.38 5.90 1.82
CA GLY A 43 -0.06 5.37 1.50
C GLY A 43 0.45 4.45 2.63
N ALA A 44 1.22 3.43 2.27
CA ALA A 44 1.78 2.47 3.22
C ALA A 44 2.97 3.10 3.95
N MET A 45 2.70 3.87 4.99
CA MET A 45 3.71 4.54 5.82
C MET A 45 3.92 3.75 7.11
N SER A 46 5.12 3.17 7.26
CA SER A 46 5.41 2.30 8.40
C SER A 46 5.63 3.08 9.70
N PHE A 47 5.21 2.49 10.81
CA PHE A 47 5.58 2.96 12.14
C PHE A 47 7.11 2.93 12.29
N GLY A 48 7.68 4.09 12.58
CA GLY A 48 9.13 4.33 12.57
C GLY A 48 9.61 5.18 11.37
N ALA A 49 8.92 5.13 10.21
CA ALA A 49 9.06 6.15 9.18
C ALA A 49 8.28 7.42 9.58
N ILE A 50 7.13 7.24 10.21
CA ILE A 50 6.32 8.28 10.85
C ILE A 50 6.19 8.00 12.36
N SER A 51 5.74 8.98 13.14
CA SER A 51 5.54 8.82 14.57
C SER A 51 4.33 7.92 14.90
N LYS A 52 4.25 7.47 16.16
CA LYS A 52 3.12 6.69 16.65
C LYS A 52 1.80 7.48 16.50
N GLU A 53 1.80 8.73 16.90
CA GLU A 53 0.63 9.61 16.89
C GLU A 53 0.13 9.82 15.44
N ALA A 54 1.02 10.05 14.50
CA ALA A 54 0.65 10.19 13.09
C ALA A 54 0.07 8.87 12.52
N HIS A 55 0.65 7.73 12.89
CA HIS A 55 0.18 6.42 12.43
C HIS A 55 -1.21 6.09 12.99
N GLU A 56 -1.46 6.42 14.27
CA GLU A 56 -2.77 6.25 14.94
C GLU A 56 -3.81 7.25 14.41
N ALA A 57 -3.43 8.51 14.23
CA ALA A 57 -4.33 9.54 13.68
C ALA A 57 -4.83 9.19 12.27
N MET A 58 -3.97 8.62 11.43
CA MET A 58 -4.40 8.15 10.10
C MET A 58 -5.38 6.98 10.21
N ALA A 59 -5.14 6.01 11.10
CA ALA A 59 -6.07 4.91 11.29
C ALA A 59 -7.44 5.42 11.78
N LEU A 60 -7.42 6.28 12.79
CA LEU A 60 -8.63 6.92 13.32
C LEU A 60 -9.42 7.66 12.25
N ALA A 61 -8.75 8.54 11.48
CA ALA A 61 -9.40 9.34 10.44
C ALA A 61 -10.01 8.46 9.35
N MET A 62 -9.26 7.46 8.86
CA MET A 62 -9.75 6.57 7.81
C MET A 62 -10.87 5.65 8.30
N ASN A 63 -10.80 5.17 9.55
CA ASN A 63 -11.86 4.37 10.12
C ASN A 63 -13.16 5.19 10.29
N LYS A 64 -13.04 6.45 10.75
CA LYS A 64 -14.19 7.38 10.83
C LYS A 64 -14.84 7.63 9.47
N LEU A 65 -14.06 7.72 8.42
CA LEU A 65 -14.54 7.92 7.04
C LEU A 65 -15.06 6.63 6.37
N GLY A 66 -14.94 5.47 7.02
CA GLY A 66 -15.25 4.18 6.42
C GLY A 66 -14.23 3.70 5.38
N ALA A 67 -13.10 4.40 5.25
CA ALA A 67 -11.97 4.07 4.39
C ALA A 67 -10.95 3.15 5.10
N ARG A 68 -9.73 3.03 4.54
CA ARG A 68 -8.68 2.17 5.09
C ARG A 68 -7.38 2.91 5.33
N SER A 69 -6.71 2.62 6.44
CA SER A 69 -5.29 2.96 6.64
C SER A 69 -4.44 1.72 6.42
N ASN A 70 -3.24 1.92 5.88
CA ASN A 70 -2.25 0.88 5.65
C ASN A 70 -1.10 1.01 6.65
N THR A 71 -0.78 -0.07 7.36
CA THR A 71 0.29 -0.08 8.38
C THR A 71 1.68 0.19 7.82
N GLY A 72 1.89 -0.01 6.51
CA GLY A 72 3.24 -0.17 5.98
C GLY A 72 3.90 -1.47 6.49
N GLU A 73 5.16 -1.67 6.14
CA GLU A 73 5.92 -2.90 6.43
C GLU A 73 6.47 -2.99 7.86
N GLY A 74 6.09 -2.06 8.75
CA GLY A 74 6.66 -1.95 10.10
C GLY A 74 5.89 -2.70 11.19
N GLY A 75 4.83 -3.43 10.85
CA GLY A 75 3.93 -3.99 11.85
C GLY A 75 3.02 -2.93 12.49
N GLU A 76 2.29 -3.35 13.50
CA GLU A 76 1.40 -2.50 14.29
C GLU A 76 1.45 -2.95 15.75
N ASP A 77 1.43 -2.01 16.68
CA ASP A 77 1.39 -2.35 18.11
C ASP A 77 0.10 -3.12 18.42
N SER A 78 0.22 -4.31 19.02
CA SER A 78 -0.92 -5.17 19.32
C SER A 78 -1.95 -4.51 20.24
N ALA A 79 -1.53 -3.55 21.08
CA ALA A 79 -2.44 -2.77 21.90
C ALA A 79 -3.51 -2.01 21.08
N ARG A 80 -3.24 -1.74 19.80
CA ARG A 80 -4.19 -1.06 18.89
C ARG A 80 -5.29 -1.97 18.35
N PHE A 81 -5.13 -3.28 18.42
CA PHE A 81 -6.11 -4.21 17.82
C PHE A 81 -7.47 -4.17 18.56
N SER A 82 -7.46 -3.85 19.84
CA SER A 82 -8.67 -3.65 20.65
C SER A 82 -8.88 -2.21 21.11
N ALA A 83 -7.94 -1.29 20.78
CA ALA A 83 -8.04 0.09 21.20
C ALA A 83 -9.09 0.85 20.39
N VAL A 84 -9.86 1.66 21.09
CA VAL A 84 -10.85 2.57 20.53
C VAL A 84 -10.60 4.00 20.99
N TYR A 85 -10.96 4.94 20.13
CA TYR A 85 -11.06 6.35 20.46
C TYR A 85 -12.52 6.70 20.64
N HIS A 86 -12.89 7.18 21.82
CA HIS A 86 -14.24 7.68 22.07
C HIS A 86 -14.38 9.10 21.54
N SER A 87 -15.30 9.30 20.60
CA SER A 87 -15.58 10.62 20.04
C SER A 87 -16.71 11.29 20.82
N ASP A 88 -16.38 12.33 21.59
CA ASP A 88 -17.38 13.09 22.36
C ASP A 88 -18.42 13.79 21.47
N SER A 89 -18.04 14.14 20.22
CA SER A 89 -18.93 14.84 19.27
C SER A 89 -20.00 13.95 18.71
N ASP A 90 -19.68 12.68 18.44
CA ASP A 90 -20.54 11.76 17.69
C ASP A 90 -21.03 10.61 18.57
N ASN A 91 -20.53 10.51 19.80
CA ASN A 91 -20.77 9.42 20.76
C ASN A 91 -20.48 8.04 20.15
N GLU A 92 -19.40 7.94 19.36
CA GLU A 92 -18.97 6.73 18.67
C GLU A 92 -17.60 6.26 19.15
N ASP A 93 -17.45 4.95 19.26
CA ASP A 93 -16.17 4.30 19.48
C ASP A 93 -15.53 3.95 18.15
N ILE A 94 -14.40 4.59 17.83
CA ILE A 94 -13.70 4.41 16.58
C ILE A 94 -12.42 3.61 16.82
N SER A 95 -12.26 2.47 16.14
CA SER A 95 -11.07 1.63 16.26
C SER A 95 -9.79 2.37 15.84
N LEU A 96 -8.71 2.15 16.59
CA LEU A 96 -7.36 2.60 16.22
C LEU A 96 -6.59 1.57 15.39
N CYS A 97 -7.18 0.41 15.13
CA CYS A 97 -6.59 -0.63 14.31
C CYS A 97 -6.62 -0.26 12.82
N SER A 98 -5.48 -0.37 12.15
CA SER A 98 -5.41 -0.20 10.69
C SER A 98 -6.02 -1.40 9.99
N LYS A 99 -6.94 -1.16 9.04
CA LYS A 99 -7.66 -2.21 8.31
C LYS A 99 -6.80 -2.96 7.31
N THR A 100 -5.86 -2.24 6.64
CA THR A 100 -4.91 -2.86 5.72
C THR A 100 -3.58 -3.09 6.40
N LYS A 101 -3.15 -4.35 6.48
CA LYS A 101 -1.88 -4.75 7.07
C LYS A 101 -0.92 -5.21 5.99
N GLN A 102 0.21 -4.50 5.87
CA GLN A 102 1.22 -4.80 4.86
C GLN A 102 2.24 -5.81 5.38
N ILE A 103 2.62 -6.74 4.52
CA ILE A 103 3.73 -7.67 4.74
C ILE A 103 4.75 -7.51 3.62
N ALA A 104 6.01 -7.55 3.96
CA ALA A 104 7.13 -7.41 3.05
C ALA A 104 8.21 -8.46 3.34
N SER A 105 9.25 -8.50 2.53
CA SER A 105 10.38 -9.39 2.69
C SER A 105 11.00 -9.38 4.10
N GLY A 106 11.08 -8.19 4.72
CA GLY A 106 11.61 -8.03 6.07
C GLY A 106 10.75 -8.64 7.19
N ARG A 107 9.47 -8.90 6.93
CA ARG A 107 8.50 -9.50 7.88
C ARG A 107 8.43 -8.84 9.25
N PHE A 108 8.78 -7.56 9.35
CA PHE A 108 8.79 -6.83 10.61
C PHE A 108 7.40 -6.74 11.23
N GLY A 109 7.25 -7.26 12.45
CA GLY A 109 5.99 -7.26 13.19
C GLY A 109 4.91 -8.17 12.64
N VAL A 110 5.23 -9.07 11.70
CA VAL A 110 4.27 -10.03 11.14
C VAL A 110 4.12 -11.22 12.09
N THR A 111 2.97 -11.25 12.77
CA THR A 111 2.55 -12.34 13.65
C THR A 111 1.18 -12.84 13.22
N THR A 112 0.77 -14.00 13.70
CA THR A 112 -0.60 -14.50 13.48
C THR A 112 -1.63 -13.51 14.03
N GLU A 113 -1.38 -12.92 15.21
CA GLU A 113 -2.24 -11.90 15.79
C GLU A 113 -2.39 -10.67 14.87
N TYR A 114 -1.29 -10.18 14.30
CA TYR A 114 -1.30 -9.10 13.31
C TYR A 114 -2.17 -9.45 12.10
N LEU A 115 -2.00 -10.66 11.54
CA LEU A 115 -2.71 -11.09 10.34
C LEU A 115 -4.21 -11.30 10.56
N VAL A 116 -4.63 -11.87 11.70
CA VAL A 116 -6.05 -12.13 11.96
C VAL A 116 -6.85 -10.86 12.27
N ASN A 117 -6.17 -9.77 12.64
CA ASN A 117 -6.77 -8.46 12.84
C ASN A 117 -6.78 -7.57 11.58
N ALA A 118 -6.54 -8.15 10.40
CA ALA A 118 -6.59 -7.44 9.12
C ALA A 118 -7.95 -7.63 8.43
N GLU A 119 -8.50 -6.55 7.82
CA GLU A 119 -9.53 -6.66 6.79
C GLU A 119 -8.92 -6.89 5.41
N GLU A 120 -7.70 -6.38 5.20
CA GLU A 120 -6.89 -6.61 4.01
C GLU A 120 -5.45 -6.91 4.40
N ILE A 121 -4.87 -7.97 3.84
CA ILE A 121 -3.44 -8.28 3.94
C ILE A 121 -2.81 -7.95 2.60
N GLN A 122 -1.86 -7.02 2.62
CA GLN A 122 -1.19 -6.55 1.41
C GLN A 122 0.23 -7.10 1.32
N ILE A 123 0.49 -7.92 0.31
CA ILE A 123 1.85 -8.39 -0.02
C ILE A 123 2.56 -7.27 -0.78
N LYS A 124 3.62 -6.72 -0.19
CA LYS A 124 4.48 -5.73 -0.83
C LYS A 124 5.61 -6.42 -1.57
N VAL A 125 5.62 -6.34 -2.90
CA VAL A 125 6.72 -6.89 -3.72
C VAL A 125 7.92 -5.95 -3.74
N ALA A 126 7.69 -4.66 -4.04
CA ALA A 126 8.74 -3.62 -4.12
C ALA A 126 8.17 -2.23 -3.87
N GLN A 127 9.00 -1.19 -4.02
CA GLN A 127 8.62 0.22 -3.86
C GLN A 127 8.79 0.98 -5.17
N GLY A 128 7.78 1.74 -5.58
CA GLY A 128 7.75 2.41 -6.87
C GLY A 128 8.79 3.52 -7.05
N ALA A 129 9.13 4.24 -5.97
CA ALA A 129 10.14 5.29 -6.02
C ALA A 129 11.59 4.77 -6.16
N LYS A 130 11.82 3.52 -5.80
CA LYS A 130 13.15 2.90 -5.80
C LYS A 130 13.05 1.40 -6.05
N PRO A 131 12.58 0.98 -7.23
CA PRO A 131 12.53 -0.43 -7.59
C PRO A 131 13.95 -1.02 -7.47
N GLY A 132 14.07 -2.15 -6.79
CA GLY A 132 15.34 -2.82 -6.59
C GLY A 132 16.21 -2.37 -5.39
N GLU A 133 15.82 -1.33 -4.63
CA GLU A 133 16.62 -0.87 -3.46
C GLU A 133 16.08 -1.37 -2.10
N GLY A 134 14.81 -1.72 -2.02
CA GLY A 134 14.17 -2.18 -0.79
C GLY A 134 13.89 -1.11 0.26
N GLY A 135 13.37 -1.54 1.41
CA GLY A 135 13.08 -0.70 2.57
C GLY A 135 14.24 -0.61 3.54
N GLN A 136 14.39 0.54 4.21
CA GLN A 136 15.41 0.75 5.23
C GLN A 136 14.87 1.61 6.37
N LEU A 137 15.21 1.25 7.60
CA LEU A 137 15.04 2.09 8.79
C LEU A 137 16.40 2.19 9.51
N PRO A 138 17.01 3.39 9.58
CA PRO A 138 18.28 3.58 10.27
C PRO A 138 18.18 3.25 11.77
N GLY A 139 19.25 2.69 12.35
CA GLY A 139 19.28 2.24 13.74
C GLY A 139 18.91 3.32 14.75
N PHE A 140 19.34 4.58 14.51
CA PHE A 140 19.01 5.69 15.42
C PHE A 140 17.50 6.01 15.52
N LYS A 141 16.69 5.54 14.57
CA LYS A 141 15.23 5.62 14.62
C LYS A 141 14.58 4.42 15.33
N VAL A 142 15.32 3.33 15.51
CA VAL A 142 14.82 2.09 16.11
C VAL A 142 14.92 2.21 17.64
N ASN A 143 13.93 2.86 18.23
CA ASN A 143 13.78 2.91 19.69
C ASN A 143 13.15 1.61 20.25
N GLU A 144 13.00 1.50 21.56
CA GLU A 144 12.44 0.32 22.24
C GLU A 144 11.04 -0.07 21.74
N VAL A 145 10.16 0.92 21.48
CA VAL A 145 8.80 0.68 21.02
C VAL A 145 8.79 0.12 19.61
N ILE A 146 9.59 0.72 18.71
CA ILE A 146 9.73 0.24 17.32
C ILE A 146 10.37 -1.14 17.30
N ALA A 147 11.42 -1.36 18.08
CA ALA A 147 12.10 -2.64 18.17
C ALA A 147 11.15 -3.75 18.62
N ARG A 148 10.36 -3.49 19.68
CA ARG A 148 9.33 -4.42 20.17
C ARG A 148 8.29 -4.72 19.09
N THR A 149 7.73 -3.70 18.44
CA THR A 149 6.71 -3.87 17.38
C THR A 149 7.25 -4.66 16.17
N ARG A 150 8.53 -4.48 15.86
CA ARG A 150 9.19 -5.13 14.72
C ARG A 150 9.90 -6.44 15.07
N HIS A 151 9.82 -6.89 16.33
CA HIS A 151 10.55 -8.05 16.84
C HIS A 151 12.06 -7.98 16.58
N SER A 152 12.65 -6.82 16.92
CA SER A 152 14.06 -6.49 16.67
C SER A 152 14.72 -5.91 17.93
N ILE A 153 15.96 -5.45 17.80
CA ILE A 153 16.75 -4.89 18.89
C ILE A 153 16.89 -3.36 18.69
N PRO A 154 16.72 -2.55 19.75
CA PRO A 154 16.91 -1.11 19.65
C PRO A 154 18.30 -0.73 19.13
N GLY A 155 18.37 0.32 18.32
CA GLY A 155 19.62 0.83 17.78
C GLY A 155 20.18 0.10 16.55
N ILE A 156 19.58 -1.03 16.15
CA ILE A 156 20.02 -1.78 14.96
C ILE A 156 19.21 -1.34 13.74
N SER A 157 19.93 -1.04 12.64
CA SER A 157 19.29 -0.72 11.36
C SER A 157 18.53 -1.92 10.80
N LEU A 158 17.33 -1.67 10.28
CA LEU A 158 16.46 -2.69 9.72
C LEU A 158 16.40 -2.52 8.20
N ILE A 159 16.60 -3.62 7.47
CA ILE A 159 16.61 -3.67 6.01
C ILE A 159 15.57 -4.68 5.54
N SER A 160 14.75 -4.27 4.59
CA SER A 160 13.83 -5.14 3.86
C SER A 160 14.34 -5.30 2.43
N PRO A 161 14.89 -6.47 2.06
CA PRO A 161 15.47 -6.66 0.73
C PRO A 161 14.46 -6.44 -0.40
N PRO A 162 14.88 -5.95 -1.54
CA PRO A 162 14.09 -5.90 -2.77
C PRO A 162 14.49 -7.06 -3.71
N PRO A 163 13.61 -7.58 -4.51
CA PRO A 163 12.17 -7.67 -4.29
C PRO A 163 11.84 -8.53 -3.08
N HIS A 164 10.59 -8.93 -2.89
CA HIS A 164 10.23 -9.85 -1.80
C HIS A 164 11.00 -11.16 -1.97
N HIS A 165 12.07 -11.38 -1.19
CA HIS A 165 13.10 -12.39 -1.44
C HIS A 165 12.64 -13.85 -1.24
N ASP A 166 11.44 -14.06 -0.70
CA ASP A 166 10.82 -15.39 -0.57
C ASP A 166 9.97 -15.78 -1.78
N ILE A 167 9.82 -14.88 -2.75
CA ILE A 167 8.98 -15.06 -3.94
C ILE A 167 9.89 -15.05 -5.15
N TYR A 168 10.19 -16.23 -5.68
CA TYR A 168 11.04 -16.41 -6.87
C TYR A 168 10.22 -16.75 -8.11
N SER A 169 8.96 -17.17 -7.91
CA SER A 169 8.05 -17.54 -8.99
C SER A 169 6.61 -17.14 -8.66
N ILE A 170 5.72 -17.26 -9.64
CA ILE A 170 4.30 -17.03 -9.42
C ILE A 170 3.67 -18.13 -8.54
N GLU A 171 4.25 -19.30 -8.53
CA GLU A 171 3.84 -20.42 -7.70
C GLU A 171 4.14 -20.14 -6.23
N ASP A 172 5.30 -19.56 -5.91
CA ASP A 172 5.64 -19.14 -4.54
C ASP A 172 4.67 -18.07 -4.05
N LEU A 173 4.30 -17.12 -4.91
CA LEU A 173 3.29 -16.12 -4.58
C LEU A 173 1.92 -16.77 -4.37
N ALA A 174 1.52 -17.72 -5.20
CA ALA A 174 0.26 -18.45 -5.05
C ALA A 174 0.22 -19.20 -3.73
N GLN A 175 1.32 -19.84 -3.32
CA GLN A 175 1.44 -20.51 -2.03
C GLN A 175 1.29 -19.51 -0.88
N LEU A 176 1.98 -18.36 -0.94
CA LEU A 176 1.86 -17.33 0.09
C LEU A 176 0.43 -16.79 0.20
N ILE A 177 -0.24 -16.54 -0.92
CA ILE A 177 -1.65 -16.11 -0.94
C ILE A 177 -2.53 -17.17 -0.29
N PHE A 178 -2.33 -18.44 -0.62
CA PHE A 178 -3.07 -19.55 -0.04
C PHE A 178 -2.86 -19.63 1.48
N ASP A 179 -1.62 -19.54 1.95
CA ASP A 179 -1.29 -19.58 3.38
C ASP A 179 -1.95 -18.42 4.14
N LEU A 180 -1.90 -17.20 3.59
CA LEU A 180 -2.54 -16.03 4.19
C LEU A 180 -4.06 -16.15 4.25
N LYS A 181 -4.69 -16.74 3.23
CA LYS A 181 -6.14 -17.02 3.24
C LYS A 181 -6.52 -18.10 4.28
N ASN A 182 -5.63 -19.04 4.56
CA ASN A 182 -5.84 -20.00 5.65
C ASN A 182 -5.69 -19.36 7.04
N VAL A 183 -4.75 -18.42 7.20
CA VAL A 183 -4.56 -17.71 8.47
C VAL A 183 -5.74 -16.76 8.75
N ASN A 184 -6.21 -16.03 7.72
CA ASN A 184 -7.36 -15.14 7.84
C ASN A 184 -8.28 -15.26 6.61
N PRO A 185 -9.24 -16.22 6.63
CA PRO A 185 -10.16 -16.46 5.50
C PRO A 185 -11.07 -15.27 5.16
N ARG A 186 -11.23 -14.31 6.08
CA ARG A 186 -12.09 -13.14 5.88
C ARG A 186 -11.35 -11.95 5.24
N ALA A 187 -10.03 -11.96 5.30
CA ALA A 187 -9.24 -10.86 4.76
C ALA A 187 -9.18 -10.90 3.23
N THR A 188 -9.26 -9.72 2.62
CA THR A 188 -8.85 -9.53 1.22
C THR A 188 -7.34 -9.70 1.11
N ILE A 189 -6.86 -10.49 0.18
CA ILE A 189 -5.42 -10.58 -0.11
C ILE A 189 -5.10 -9.70 -1.31
N SER A 190 -4.34 -8.64 -1.07
CA SER A 190 -3.88 -7.75 -2.11
C SER A 190 -2.38 -7.92 -2.40
N VAL A 191 -1.99 -7.68 -3.65
CA VAL A 191 -0.59 -7.70 -4.07
C VAL A 191 -0.24 -6.32 -4.64
N LYS A 192 0.75 -5.66 -4.02
CA LYS A 192 1.24 -4.36 -4.49
C LYS A 192 2.44 -4.56 -5.42
N LEU A 193 2.25 -4.21 -6.68
CA LEU A 193 3.25 -4.21 -7.75
C LEU A 193 3.76 -2.80 -8.01
N VAL A 194 4.89 -2.72 -8.69
CA VAL A 194 5.50 -1.45 -9.13
C VAL A 194 5.15 -1.19 -10.58
N ALA A 195 4.77 0.06 -10.89
CA ALA A 195 4.60 0.53 -12.25
C ALA A 195 5.97 0.55 -12.96
N GLU A 196 6.18 -0.41 -13.82
CA GLU A 196 7.34 -0.55 -14.69
C GLU A 196 6.94 -1.32 -15.95
N SER A 197 7.78 -1.32 -16.98
CA SER A 197 7.52 -2.06 -18.22
C SER A 197 7.35 -3.55 -17.94
N GLY A 198 6.27 -4.15 -18.42
CA GLY A 198 5.95 -5.56 -18.20
C GLY A 198 5.11 -5.85 -16.95
N VAL A 199 4.74 -4.84 -16.16
CA VAL A 199 3.91 -5.03 -14.95
C VAL A 199 2.58 -5.71 -15.26
N GLY A 200 2.01 -5.50 -16.45
CA GLY A 200 0.79 -6.18 -16.88
C GLY A 200 0.94 -7.69 -16.95
N THR A 201 2.08 -8.20 -17.42
CA THR A 201 2.37 -9.64 -17.42
C THR A 201 2.48 -10.21 -16.01
N ILE A 202 3.15 -9.49 -15.12
CA ILE A 202 3.25 -9.85 -13.70
C ILE A 202 1.84 -9.88 -13.07
N ALA A 203 1.04 -8.85 -13.33
CA ALA A 203 -0.33 -8.76 -12.82
C ALA A 203 -1.23 -9.90 -13.33
N ALA A 204 -1.05 -10.35 -14.57
CA ALA A 204 -1.76 -11.53 -15.09
C ALA A 204 -1.39 -12.80 -14.30
N GLY A 205 -0.12 -12.97 -13.94
CA GLY A 205 0.33 -14.03 -13.03
C GLY A 205 -0.31 -13.92 -11.64
N VAL A 206 -0.32 -12.71 -11.06
CA VAL A 206 -0.92 -12.44 -9.74
C VAL A 206 -2.43 -12.75 -9.73
N ALA A 207 -3.15 -12.40 -10.80
CA ALA A 207 -4.58 -12.75 -10.93
C ALA A 207 -4.78 -14.28 -10.99
N LYS A 208 -3.92 -15.00 -11.72
CA LYS A 208 -3.93 -16.47 -11.77
C LYS A 208 -3.58 -17.10 -10.42
N ALA A 209 -2.72 -16.46 -9.63
CA ALA A 209 -2.37 -16.86 -8.27
C ALA A 209 -3.50 -16.61 -7.25
N LYS A 210 -4.67 -16.10 -7.71
CA LYS A 210 -5.88 -15.89 -6.90
C LYS A 210 -5.77 -14.78 -5.85
N ALA A 211 -5.00 -13.74 -6.13
CA ALA A 211 -5.11 -12.49 -5.38
C ALA A 211 -6.50 -11.85 -5.61
N ASP A 212 -7.03 -11.19 -4.58
CA ASP A 212 -8.34 -10.54 -4.66
C ASP A 212 -8.23 -9.11 -5.22
N LEU A 213 -7.08 -8.46 -5.02
CA LEU A 213 -6.81 -7.08 -5.43
C LEU A 213 -5.35 -6.94 -5.88
N ILE A 214 -5.12 -6.20 -6.95
CA ILE A 214 -3.80 -5.77 -7.39
C ILE A 214 -3.71 -4.26 -7.21
N VAL A 215 -2.63 -3.80 -6.57
CA VAL A 215 -2.33 -2.38 -6.38
C VAL A 215 -1.11 -2.03 -7.22
N ILE A 216 -1.22 -1.02 -8.08
CA ILE A 216 -0.10 -0.52 -8.88
C ILE A 216 0.47 0.73 -8.21
N SER A 217 1.71 0.65 -7.76
CA SER A 217 2.44 1.73 -7.11
C SER A 217 3.37 2.43 -8.10
N GLY A 218 3.32 3.74 -8.15
CA GLY A 218 4.16 4.56 -9.03
C GLY A 218 5.38 5.17 -8.33
N ALA A 219 6.03 6.10 -9.02
CA ALA A 219 7.26 6.77 -8.60
C ALA A 219 7.17 7.48 -7.24
N GLU A 220 5.98 7.85 -6.80
CA GLU A 220 5.76 8.50 -5.50
C GLU A 220 5.77 7.51 -4.32
N GLY A 221 5.63 6.21 -4.58
CA GLY A 221 5.54 5.19 -3.53
C GLY A 221 6.88 4.86 -2.90
N GLY A 222 7.03 5.07 -1.58
CA GLY A 222 8.23 4.68 -0.83
C GLY A 222 9.35 5.74 -0.79
N THR A 223 9.00 7.02 -0.90
CA THR A 223 9.97 8.13 -0.96
C THR A 223 10.61 8.52 0.38
N GLY A 224 10.07 8.11 1.52
CA GLY A 224 10.48 8.57 2.85
C GLY A 224 11.96 8.30 3.20
N ALA A 225 12.58 7.27 2.64
CA ALA A 225 14.00 6.94 2.82
C ALA A 225 14.71 6.71 1.49
N SER A 226 14.19 7.27 0.39
CA SER A 226 14.78 7.13 -0.94
C SER A 226 15.90 8.13 -1.15
N PRO A 227 17.04 7.74 -1.78
CA PRO A 227 18.03 8.69 -2.26
C PRO A 227 17.43 9.69 -3.26
N ALA A 228 17.95 10.90 -3.29
CA ALA A 228 17.48 11.94 -4.22
C ALA A 228 17.63 11.53 -5.69
N SER A 229 18.64 10.75 -6.02
CA SER A 229 18.86 10.18 -7.36
C SER A 229 17.72 9.23 -7.74
N SER A 230 17.32 8.32 -6.85
CA SER A 230 16.22 7.39 -7.11
C SER A 230 14.90 8.12 -7.29
N MET A 231 14.58 9.08 -6.40
CA MET A 231 13.35 9.87 -6.51
C MET A 231 13.25 10.66 -7.82
N ARG A 232 14.41 11.06 -8.38
CA ARG A 232 14.46 11.85 -9.60
C ARG A 232 14.47 11.04 -10.88
N TYR A 233 15.09 9.85 -10.85
CA TYR A 233 15.41 9.13 -12.08
C TYR A 233 14.88 7.68 -12.12
N ALA A 234 14.40 7.14 -11.01
CA ALA A 234 13.77 5.82 -10.98
C ALA A 234 12.24 5.94 -10.85
N GLY A 235 11.56 4.90 -11.28
CA GLY A 235 10.10 4.84 -11.24
C GLY A 235 9.41 5.62 -12.36
N ILE A 236 8.16 5.26 -12.60
CA ILE A 236 7.29 5.88 -13.60
C ILE A 236 5.93 6.22 -12.96
N PRO A 237 5.11 7.09 -13.58
CA PRO A 237 3.76 7.36 -13.11
C PRO A 237 2.91 6.10 -12.99
N PRO A 238 2.11 5.93 -11.92
CA PRO A 238 1.28 4.73 -11.73
C PRO A 238 0.23 4.57 -12.83
N GLU A 239 -0.18 5.64 -13.47
CA GLU A 239 -1.17 5.66 -14.55
C GLU A 239 -0.71 4.83 -15.76
N ILE A 240 0.59 4.81 -16.07
CA ILE A 240 1.17 3.99 -17.14
C ILE A 240 1.06 2.50 -16.78
N GLY A 241 1.51 2.13 -15.59
CA GLY A 241 1.45 0.75 -15.11
C GLY A 241 0.01 0.25 -14.95
N LEU A 242 -0.88 1.12 -14.48
CA LEU A 242 -2.31 0.80 -14.37
C LEU A 242 -2.94 0.54 -15.74
N SER A 243 -2.63 1.39 -16.73
CA SER A 243 -3.13 1.23 -18.10
C SER A 243 -2.64 -0.06 -18.74
N GLU A 244 -1.34 -0.37 -18.63
CA GLU A 244 -0.76 -1.62 -19.12
C GLU A 244 -1.41 -2.83 -18.45
N THR A 245 -1.56 -2.79 -17.13
CA THR A 245 -2.19 -3.86 -16.35
C THR A 245 -3.63 -4.08 -16.77
N GLN A 246 -4.42 -3.01 -16.87
CA GLN A 246 -5.82 -3.07 -17.32
C GLN A 246 -5.93 -3.74 -18.69
N GLN A 247 -5.12 -3.31 -19.67
CA GLN A 247 -5.14 -3.84 -21.02
C GLN A 247 -4.73 -5.32 -21.05
N THR A 248 -3.66 -5.68 -20.34
CA THR A 248 -3.18 -7.07 -20.28
C THR A 248 -4.21 -8.00 -19.63
N LEU A 249 -4.83 -7.58 -18.53
CA LEU A 249 -5.87 -8.37 -17.87
C LEU A 249 -7.10 -8.55 -18.77
N VAL A 250 -7.51 -7.53 -19.51
CA VAL A 250 -8.63 -7.62 -20.47
C VAL A 250 -8.28 -8.59 -21.62
N LEU A 251 -7.11 -8.44 -22.23
CA LEU A 251 -6.67 -9.29 -23.34
C LEU A 251 -6.57 -10.77 -22.95
N ASN A 252 -6.29 -11.06 -21.68
CA ASN A 252 -6.17 -12.42 -21.17
C ASN A 252 -7.46 -12.96 -20.52
N GLY A 253 -8.57 -12.21 -20.53
CA GLY A 253 -9.84 -12.61 -19.91
C GLY A 253 -9.78 -12.69 -18.38
N LEU A 254 -8.81 -12.01 -17.76
CA LEU A 254 -8.56 -12.06 -16.31
C LEU A 254 -9.15 -10.86 -15.55
N ARG A 255 -9.54 -9.77 -16.25
CA ARG A 255 -9.94 -8.51 -15.62
C ARG A 255 -11.10 -8.66 -14.63
N GLY A 256 -12.05 -9.55 -14.92
CA GLY A 256 -13.20 -9.83 -14.04
C GLY A 256 -12.87 -10.71 -12.82
N GLN A 257 -11.66 -11.23 -12.72
CA GLN A 257 -11.26 -12.15 -11.64
C GLN A 257 -10.56 -11.44 -10.47
N VAL A 258 -10.15 -10.17 -10.66
CA VAL A 258 -9.36 -9.42 -9.69
C VAL A 258 -9.76 -7.95 -9.70
N ARG A 259 -9.78 -7.31 -8.54
CA ARG A 259 -9.90 -5.85 -8.42
C ARG A 259 -8.54 -5.20 -8.76
N LEU A 260 -8.57 -3.99 -9.35
CA LEU A 260 -7.40 -3.23 -9.75
C LEU A 260 -7.57 -1.78 -9.29
#